data_af3f51bd5661b4118bde8a902822cbc6
#
_entry.id   af3f51bd5661b4118bde8a902822cbc6
#
_cell.length_a   1.000
_cell.length_b   1.000
_cell.length_c   1.000
_cell.angle_alpha   90.00
_cell.angle_beta   90.00
_cell.angle_gamma   90.00
#
_symmetry.space_group_name_H-M   'P 1'
#
loop_
_entity.id
_entity.type
_entity.pdbx_description
1 polymer ?
#
loop_
_entity_poly.entity_id
_entity_poly.type
_entity_poly.pdbx_seq_one_letter_code
_entity_poly.pdbx_strand_id
1 'polypeptide(L)'
;MGLFKKTDEEKAEKQQKINELNQKRQEKLAETQDKSERKAREKAAKSGFDINDATYVFSCLPNDDEKGTINMPFGAVFTDRVVKFQKRWTGNVIEEISLKSVTSVEVSKGLLPTVTVYASGNTITFKVGVEAQKIASTIRELLPKAAGGATAIDPVVQVEKLAQLLEKGLLTKEEFEKKKKELLGL
;
A
#
# COMPACT_ATOMS: atom_id res chain seq x y z
N MET A 1 21.21 -6.36 45.17
CA MET A 1 20.10 -6.35 44.17
C MET A 1 20.51 -7.21 43.01
N GLY A 2 19.99 -8.45 42.94
CA GLY A 2 20.29 -9.40 41.87
C GLY A 2 19.37 -9.13 40.68
N LEU A 3 19.90 -8.65 39.59
CA LEU A 3 19.25 -8.60 38.30
C LEU A 3 19.10 -10.05 37.82
N PHE A 4 17.86 -10.57 37.79
CA PHE A 4 17.52 -11.85 37.16
C PHE A 4 17.85 -11.76 35.65
N LYS A 5 18.99 -12.25 35.25
CA LYS A 5 19.27 -12.52 33.83
C LYS A 5 18.38 -13.70 33.42
N LYS A 6 17.40 -13.44 32.57
CA LYS A 6 16.64 -14.53 31.92
C LYS A 6 17.63 -15.45 31.22
N THR A 7 17.44 -16.75 31.42
CA THR A 7 18.25 -17.78 30.77
C THR A 7 18.03 -17.75 29.25
N ASP A 8 18.99 -18.18 28.48
CA ASP A 8 18.89 -18.16 27.01
C ASP A 8 17.75 -19.09 26.53
N GLU A 9 17.41 -20.13 27.28
CA GLU A 9 16.25 -21.00 27.06
C GLU A 9 14.93 -20.24 27.19
N GLU A 10 14.74 -19.44 28.25
CA GLU A 10 13.52 -18.62 28.42
C GLU A 10 13.33 -17.58 27.30
N LYS A 11 14.43 -17.05 26.77
CA LYS A 11 14.38 -16.14 25.62
C LYS A 11 13.99 -16.88 24.34
N ALA A 12 14.54 -18.07 24.12
CA ALA A 12 14.22 -18.91 22.97
C ALA A 12 12.74 -19.33 22.96
N GLU A 13 12.20 -19.80 24.08
CA GLU A 13 10.79 -20.15 24.20
C GLU A 13 9.85 -18.96 23.97
N LYS A 14 10.22 -17.78 24.49
CA LYS A 14 9.45 -16.56 24.26
C LYS A 14 9.45 -16.17 22.81
N GLN A 15 10.62 -16.29 22.13
CA GLN A 15 10.74 -15.99 20.70
C GLN A 15 9.93 -16.96 19.84
N GLN A 16 9.92 -18.25 20.17
CA GLN A 16 9.08 -19.24 19.50
C GLN A 16 7.59 -18.91 19.63
N LYS A 17 7.11 -18.61 20.84
CA LYS A 17 5.71 -18.20 21.06
C LYS A 17 5.33 -16.94 20.28
N ILE A 18 6.24 -15.97 20.18
CA ILE A 18 6.03 -14.76 19.37
C ILE A 18 5.92 -15.12 17.87
N ASN A 19 6.80 -16.00 17.39
CA ASN A 19 6.80 -16.42 15.99
C ASN A 19 5.51 -17.17 15.63
N GLU A 20 5.07 -18.13 16.48
CA GLU A 20 3.81 -18.83 16.30
C GLU A 20 2.58 -17.89 16.31
N LEU A 21 2.58 -16.90 17.22
CA LEU A 21 1.51 -15.90 17.27
C LEU A 21 1.48 -15.04 16.02
N ASN A 22 2.65 -14.63 15.52
CA ASN A 22 2.78 -13.86 14.29
C ASN A 22 2.31 -14.68 13.08
N GLN A 23 2.69 -15.95 13.00
CA GLN A 23 2.24 -16.84 11.93
C GLN A 23 0.71 -16.98 11.93
N LYS A 24 0.08 -17.27 13.08
CA LYS A 24 -1.38 -17.34 13.20
C LYS A 24 -2.08 -16.03 12.83
N ARG A 25 -1.46 -14.89 13.14
CA ARG A 25 -1.98 -13.58 12.71
C ARG A 25 -1.93 -13.41 11.20
N GLN A 26 -0.82 -13.81 10.58
CA GLN A 26 -0.65 -13.74 9.12
C GLN A 26 -1.67 -14.64 8.40
N GLU A 27 -1.86 -15.88 8.86
CA GLU A 27 -2.85 -16.81 8.31
C GLU A 27 -4.27 -16.24 8.38
N LYS A 28 -4.68 -15.73 9.55
CA LYS A 28 -6.00 -15.08 9.70
C LYS A 28 -6.16 -13.84 8.83
N LEU A 29 -5.10 -13.07 8.67
CA LEU A 29 -5.13 -11.89 7.80
C LEU A 29 -5.31 -12.29 6.33
N ALA A 30 -4.58 -13.30 5.87
CA ALA A 30 -4.69 -13.84 4.52
C ALA A 30 -6.12 -14.38 4.25
N GLU A 31 -6.66 -15.19 5.15
CA GLU A 31 -8.04 -15.71 5.03
C GLU A 31 -9.08 -14.57 4.97
N THR A 32 -8.90 -13.55 5.79
CA THR A 32 -9.79 -12.38 5.79
C THR A 32 -9.72 -11.62 4.47
N GLN A 33 -8.51 -11.45 3.93
CA GLN A 33 -8.28 -10.78 2.65
C GLN A 33 -8.91 -11.55 1.49
N ASP A 34 -8.71 -12.87 1.43
CA ASP A 34 -9.30 -13.72 0.38
C ASP A 34 -10.84 -13.70 0.41
N LYS A 35 -11.43 -13.73 1.60
CA LYS A 35 -12.89 -13.62 1.78
C LYS A 35 -13.40 -12.25 1.34
N SER A 36 -12.65 -11.20 1.62
CA SER A 36 -12.98 -9.84 1.23
C SER A 36 -12.90 -9.66 -0.28
N GLU A 37 -11.83 -10.13 -0.91
CA GLU A 37 -11.67 -10.09 -2.36
C GLU A 37 -12.79 -10.85 -3.09
N ARG A 38 -13.14 -12.06 -2.64
CA ARG A 38 -14.25 -12.81 -3.23
C ARG A 38 -15.55 -12.03 -3.19
N LYS A 39 -15.88 -11.40 -2.05
CA LYS A 39 -17.08 -10.55 -1.92
C LYS A 39 -17.02 -9.32 -2.83
N ALA A 40 -15.83 -8.73 -2.98
CA ALA A 40 -15.65 -7.58 -3.87
C ALA A 40 -15.86 -7.99 -5.34
N ARG A 41 -15.33 -9.14 -5.76
CA ARG A 41 -15.55 -9.69 -7.11
C ARG A 41 -17.02 -10.00 -7.38
N GLU A 42 -17.74 -10.59 -6.42
CA GLU A 42 -19.19 -10.84 -6.55
C GLU A 42 -19.98 -9.53 -6.73
N LYS A 43 -19.61 -8.47 -6.00
CA LYS A 43 -20.25 -7.14 -6.14
C LYS A 43 -19.92 -6.50 -7.48
N ALA A 44 -18.67 -6.56 -7.90
CA ALA A 44 -18.24 -6.01 -9.18
C ALA A 44 -18.96 -6.70 -10.35
N ALA A 45 -19.06 -8.03 -10.34
CA ALA A 45 -19.79 -8.78 -11.33
C ALA A 45 -21.29 -8.35 -11.40
N LYS A 46 -21.94 -8.12 -10.26
CA LYS A 46 -23.33 -7.62 -10.21
C LYS A 46 -23.48 -6.17 -10.69
N SER A 47 -22.40 -5.39 -10.73
CA SER A 47 -22.43 -4.01 -11.21
C SER A 47 -22.39 -3.90 -12.75
N GLY A 48 -22.05 -5.01 -13.44
CA GLY A 48 -21.83 -5.04 -14.87
C GLY A 48 -20.47 -4.48 -15.31
N PHE A 49 -19.58 -4.18 -14.35
CA PHE A 49 -18.21 -3.76 -14.67
C PHE A 49 -17.33 -5.00 -14.89
N ASP A 50 -16.62 -5.06 -16.01
CA ASP A 50 -15.73 -6.18 -16.34
C ASP A 50 -14.47 -6.15 -15.48
N ILE A 51 -14.27 -7.21 -14.70
CA ILE A 51 -13.14 -7.42 -13.79
C ILE A 51 -12.38 -8.72 -14.09
N ASN A 52 -12.64 -9.37 -15.23
CA ASN A 52 -12.08 -10.69 -15.53
C ASN A 52 -10.55 -10.68 -15.50
N ASP A 53 -9.93 -9.63 -16.05
CA ASP A 53 -8.47 -9.47 -16.11
C ASP A 53 -7.89 -8.71 -14.89
N ALA A 54 -8.71 -8.44 -13.86
CA ALA A 54 -8.21 -7.75 -12.67
C ALA A 54 -7.32 -8.67 -11.82
N THR A 55 -6.12 -8.23 -11.55
CA THR A 55 -5.15 -8.89 -10.67
C THR A 55 -5.66 -8.93 -9.23
N TYR A 56 -6.29 -7.85 -8.77
CA TYR A 56 -6.85 -7.75 -7.43
C TYR A 56 -8.11 -6.87 -7.41
N VAL A 57 -9.13 -7.30 -6.68
CA VAL A 57 -10.39 -6.56 -6.51
C VAL A 57 -10.68 -6.42 -5.02
N PHE A 58 -11.04 -5.21 -4.59
CA PHE A 58 -11.29 -4.92 -3.18
C PHE A 58 -12.45 -3.96 -2.98
N SER A 59 -13.14 -4.09 -1.85
CA SER A 59 -14.18 -3.13 -1.44
C SER A 59 -13.54 -1.91 -0.79
N CYS A 60 -14.08 -0.72 -1.07
CA CYS A 60 -13.69 0.50 -0.39
C CYS A 60 -14.92 1.25 0.13
N LEU A 61 -14.70 2.16 1.07
CA LEU A 61 -15.74 3.08 1.54
C LEU A 61 -15.80 4.29 0.61
N PRO A 62 -16.99 4.93 0.50
CA PRO A 62 -17.07 6.20 -0.20
C PRO A 62 -16.18 7.26 0.46
N ASN A 63 -15.62 8.16 -0.33
CA ASN A 63 -14.93 9.33 0.21
C ASN A 63 -15.98 10.34 0.71
N ASP A 64 -15.56 11.32 1.51
CA ASP A 64 -16.49 12.26 2.16
C ASP A 64 -17.18 13.20 1.17
N ASP A 65 -16.57 13.43 0.01
CA ASP A 65 -17.08 14.21 -1.12
C ASP A 65 -17.97 13.40 -2.08
N GLU A 66 -18.00 12.07 -1.95
CA GLU A 66 -18.73 11.15 -2.82
C GLU A 66 -20.20 11.00 -2.40
N LYS A 67 -20.96 12.09 -2.49
CA LYS A 67 -22.40 12.12 -2.17
C LYS A 67 -23.21 11.31 -3.19
N GLY A 68 -24.29 10.67 -2.71
CA GLY A 68 -25.23 9.94 -3.56
C GLY A 68 -24.77 8.56 -4.00
N THR A 69 -23.74 8.00 -3.37
CA THR A 69 -23.32 6.60 -3.57
C THR A 69 -24.39 5.64 -3.04
N ILE A 70 -24.90 4.75 -3.89
CA ILE A 70 -25.98 3.80 -3.54
C ILE A 70 -25.39 2.52 -2.93
N ASN A 71 -24.26 2.05 -3.46
CA ASN A 71 -23.58 0.82 -3.04
C ASN A 71 -22.16 1.13 -2.62
N MET A 72 -21.58 0.24 -1.79
CA MET A 72 -20.17 0.30 -1.48
C MET A 72 -19.34 0.32 -2.76
N PRO A 73 -18.47 1.32 -2.96
CA PRO A 73 -17.55 1.36 -4.06
C PRO A 73 -16.61 0.15 -4.03
N PHE A 74 -16.01 -0.17 -5.14
CA PHE A 74 -14.91 -1.12 -5.19
C PHE A 74 -13.76 -0.57 -6.03
N GLY A 75 -12.55 -1.03 -5.69
CA GLY A 75 -11.36 -0.81 -6.48
C GLY A 75 -10.95 -2.09 -7.20
N ALA A 76 -10.35 -1.95 -8.36
CA ALA A 76 -9.75 -3.04 -9.12
C ALA A 76 -8.36 -2.63 -9.61
N VAL A 77 -7.39 -3.51 -9.44
CA VAL A 77 -6.03 -3.35 -9.94
C VAL A 77 -5.87 -4.30 -11.12
N PHE A 78 -5.56 -3.76 -12.27
CA PHE A 78 -5.23 -4.48 -13.50
C PHE A 78 -3.71 -4.42 -13.75
N THR A 79 -3.24 -5.13 -14.74
CA THR A 79 -1.82 -5.13 -15.12
C THR A 79 -1.34 -3.80 -15.70
N ASP A 80 -2.27 -2.95 -16.18
CA ASP A 80 -1.99 -1.69 -16.87
C ASP A 80 -2.62 -0.46 -16.20
N ARG A 81 -3.60 -0.64 -15.29
CA ARG A 81 -4.37 0.45 -14.68
C ARG A 81 -4.92 0.10 -13.32
N VAL A 82 -5.31 1.12 -12.57
CA VAL A 82 -6.09 1.05 -11.34
C VAL A 82 -7.41 1.76 -11.55
N VAL A 83 -8.50 1.13 -11.12
CA VAL A 83 -9.86 1.63 -11.32
C VAL A 83 -10.58 1.71 -9.99
N LYS A 84 -11.38 2.78 -9.80
CA LYS A 84 -12.38 2.91 -8.75
C LYS A 84 -13.75 3.01 -9.38
N PHE A 85 -14.64 2.13 -9.00
CA PHE A 85 -16.02 2.09 -9.49
C PHE A 85 -16.98 2.48 -8.37
N GLN A 86 -17.92 3.36 -8.69
CA GLN A 86 -19.00 3.78 -7.81
C GLN A 86 -20.33 3.77 -8.55
N LYS A 87 -21.36 3.27 -7.90
CA LYS A 87 -22.73 3.41 -8.38
C LYS A 87 -23.42 4.57 -7.64
N ARG A 88 -23.87 5.57 -8.38
CA ARG A 88 -24.63 6.72 -7.86
C ARG A 88 -26.07 6.68 -8.37
N TRP A 89 -26.93 7.49 -7.79
CA TRP A 89 -28.31 7.68 -8.28
C TRP A 89 -28.36 8.15 -9.73
N THR A 90 -27.38 8.95 -10.16
CA THR A 90 -27.28 9.54 -11.49
C THR A 90 -26.57 8.65 -12.50
N GLY A 91 -26.10 7.47 -12.10
CA GLY A 91 -25.34 6.56 -12.97
C GLY A 91 -24.08 6.01 -12.33
N ASN A 92 -23.22 5.42 -13.13
CA ASN A 92 -21.94 4.88 -12.69
C ASN A 92 -20.84 5.94 -12.83
N VAL A 93 -19.98 6.03 -11.83
CA VAL A 93 -18.73 6.82 -11.88
C VAL A 93 -17.55 5.86 -11.88
N ILE A 94 -16.68 6.03 -12.87
CA ILE A 94 -15.46 5.25 -13.02
C ILE A 94 -14.29 6.23 -13.00
N GLU A 95 -13.41 6.07 -12.04
CA GLU A 95 -12.13 6.78 -11.97
C GLU A 95 -11.04 5.77 -12.35
N GLU A 96 -10.18 6.15 -13.27
CA GLU A 96 -9.13 5.28 -13.79
C GLU A 96 -7.78 6.00 -13.84
N ILE A 97 -6.72 5.32 -13.45
CA ILE A 97 -5.33 5.76 -13.58
C ILE A 97 -4.52 4.66 -14.26
N SER A 98 -3.88 4.99 -15.38
CA SER A 98 -2.90 4.11 -16.01
C SER A 98 -1.68 3.94 -15.12
N LEU A 99 -1.20 2.70 -14.92
CA LEU A 99 0.00 2.43 -14.12
C LEU A 99 1.26 3.10 -14.68
N LYS A 100 1.29 3.39 -15.98
CA LYS A 100 2.39 4.13 -16.64
C LYS A 100 2.48 5.59 -16.20
N SER A 101 1.35 6.17 -15.75
CA SER A 101 1.29 7.58 -15.30
C SER A 101 1.41 7.73 -13.78
N VAL A 102 1.45 6.63 -13.03
CA VAL A 102 1.56 6.66 -11.58
C VAL A 102 2.92 7.22 -11.16
N THR A 103 2.89 8.24 -10.32
CA THR A 103 4.07 8.89 -9.76
C THR A 103 4.38 8.41 -8.35
N SER A 104 3.34 8.16 -7.54
CA SER A 104 3.50 7.58 -6.21
C SER A 104 2.25 6.80 -5.75
N VAL A 105 2.47 5.91 -4.79
CA VAL A 105 1.40 5.19 -4.09
C VAL A 105 1.65 5.32 -2.60
N GLU A 106 0.73 5.97 -1.89
CA GLU A 106 0.83 6.24 -0.47
C GLU A 106 -0.19 5.44 0.33
N VAL A 107 0.18 5.06 1.54
CA VAL A 107 -0.71 4.43 2.52
C VAL A 107 -0.75 5.29 3.75
N SER A 108 -1.91 5.86 4.07
CA SER A 108 -2.09 6.55 5.34
C SER A 108 -2.34 5.54 6.46
N LYS A 109 -1.83 5.86 7.64
CA LYS A 109 -2.11 5.11 8.87
C LYS A 109 -3.18 5.87 9.65
N GLY A 110 -4.21 5.16 10.11
CA GLY A 110 -5.31 5.76 10.87
C GLY A 110 -6.36 4.71 11.22
N LEU A 111 -7.47 5.15 11.80
CA LEU A 111 -8.61 4.28 12.11
C LEU A 111 -9.18 3.63 10.85
N LEU A 112 -9.18 4.37 9.75
CA LEU A 112 -9.52 3.90 8.40
C LEU A 112 -8.34 4.17 7.47
N PRO A 113 -7.42 3.23 7.31
CA PRO A 113 -6.31 3.37 6.38
C PRO A 113 -6.80 3.67 4.96
N THR A 114 -6.09 4.54 4.27
CA THR A 114 -6.36 4.87 2.86
C THR A 114 -5.18 4.50 1.99
N VAL A 115 -5.46 4.15 0.75
CA VAL A 115 -4.47 4.04 -0.32
C VAL A 115 -4.73 5.17 -1.29
N THR A 116 -3.74 6.02 -1.52
CA THR A 116 -3.81 7.11 -2.49
C THR A 116 -2.82 6.83 -3.62
N VAL A 117 -3.34 6.81 -4.83
CA VAL A 117 -2.56 6.62 -6.06
C VAL A 117 -2.48 7.97 -6.76
N TYR A 118 -1.28 8.51 -6.88
CA TYR A 118 -1.00 9.77 -7.56
C TYR A 118 -0.50 9.51 -8.98
N ALA A 119 -1.00 10.29 -9.91
CA ALA A 119 -0.54 10.30 -11.29
C ALA A 119 -0.46 11.75 -11.80
N SER A 120 0.15 11.96 -12.95
CA SER A 120 0.21 13.28 -13.57
C SER A 120 -1.21 13.80 -13.88
N GLY A 121 -1.67 14.77 -13.09
CA GLY A 121 -2.97 15.43 -13.29
C GLY A 121 -4.20 14.69 -12.70
N ASN A 122 -4.00 13.54 -12.05
CA ASN A 122 -5.10 12.78 -11.44
C ASN A 122 -4.68 12.09 -10.13
N THR A 123 -5.65 11.88 -9.23
CA THR A 123 -5.42 11.19 -7.96
C THR A 123 -6.64 10.37 -7.62
N ILE A 124 -6.44 9.10 -7.27
CA ILE A 124 -7.52 8.24 -6.74
C ILE A 124 -7.21 7.86 -5.31
N THR A 125 -8.18 8.04 -4.42
CA THR A 125 -8.09 7.63 -3.02
C THR A 125 -9.11 6.55 -2.73
N PHE A 126 -8.64 5.48 -2.09
CA PHE A 126 -9.43 4.36 -1.62
C PHE A 126 -9.41 4.33 -0.09
N LYS A 127 -10.56 4.56 0.56
CA LYS A 127 -10.74 4.30 1.98
C LYS A 127 -10.94 2.79 2.18
N VAL A 128 -9.94 2.13 2.70
CA VAL A 128 -9.92 0.68 2.88
C VAL A 128 -9.53 0.34 4.32
N GLY A 129 -9.67 -0.88 4.72
CA GLY A 129 -9.28 -1.30 6.07
C GLY A 129 -7.89 -1.95 6.07
N VAL A 130 -7.86 -3.16 6.61
CA VAL A 130 -6.64 -3.98 6.78
C VAL A 130 -5.93 -4.33 5.46
N GLU A 131 -6.60 -4.13 4.32
CA GLU A 131 -6.09 -4.47 2.99
C GLU A 131 -5.18 -3.39 2.38
N ALA A 132 -5.07 -2.21 3.02
CA ALA A 132 -4.33 -1.08 2.47
C ALA A 132 -2.90 -1.43 2.03
N GLN A 133 -2.18 -2.22 2.82
CA GLN A 133 -0.82 -2.63 2.49
C GLN A 133 -0.78 -3.59 1.30
N LYS A 134 -1.70 -4.57 1.25
CA LYS A 134 -1.80 -5.52 0.13
C LYS A 134 -2.11 -4.80 -1.17
N ILE A 135 -3.08 -3.87 -1.15
CA ILE A 135 -3.43 -3.06 -2.32
C ILE A 135 -2.22 -2.26 -2.81
N ALA A 136 -1.57 -1.54 -1.91
CA ALA A 136 -0.42 -0.72 -2.26
C ALA A 136 0.77 -1.55 -2.78
N SER A 137 1.06 -2.72 -2.19
CA SER A 137 2.10 -3.62 -2.68
C SER A 137 1.76 -4.17 -4.06
N THR A 138 0.52 -4.63 -4.28
CA THR A 138 0.07 -5.12 -5.59
C THR A 138 0.22 -4.05 -6.67
N ILE A 139 -0.17 -2.80 -6.39
CA ILE A 139 0.01 -1.71 -7.35
C ILE A 139 1.50 -1.48 -7.63
N ARG A 140 2.34 -1.39 -6.58
CA ARG A 140 3.79 -1.14 -6.75
C ARG A 140 4.51 -2.25 -7.51
N GLU A 141 4.10 -3.51 -7.33
CA GLU A 141 4.65 -4.66 -8.05
C GLU A 141 4.35 -4.62 -9.56
N LEU A 142 3.20 -4.03 -9.92
CA LEU A 142 2.74 -3.89 -11.30
C LEU A 142 3.21 -2.59 -11.96
N LEU A 143 3.75 -1.64 -11.19
CA LEU A 143 4.32 -0.43 -11.79
C LEU A 143 5.39 -0.83 -12.80
N PRO A 144 5.42 -0.21 -13.99
CA PRO A 144 6.48 -0.46 -14.94
C PRO A 144 7.81 -0.27 -14.23
N LYS A 145 8.62 -1.30 -14.21
CA LYS A 145 10.02 -1.14 -13.78
C LYS A 145 10.60 -0.16 -14.79
N ALA A 146 10.75 1.10 -14.39
CA ALA A 146 11.46 2.08 -15.20
C ALA A 146 12.75 1.39 -15.62
N ALA A 147 13.04 1.37 -16.89
CA ALA A 147 14.30 0.86 -17.42
C ALA A 147 15.44 1.61 -16.70
N GLY A 148 15.97 0.96 -15.63
CA GLY A 148 16.99 1.57 -14.76
C GLY A 148 16.44 2.20 -13.49
N GLY A 149 15.97 1.35 -12.55
CA GLY A 149 15.93 1.76 -11.14
C GLY A 149 14.55 2.03 -10.56
N ALA A 150 14.42 1.59 -9.35
CA ALA A 150 13.51 1.97 -8.27
C ALA A 150 12.60 3.16 -8.59
N THR A 151 11.35 3.10 -8.08
CA THR A 151 10.57 4.33 -7.83
C THR A 151 11.56 5.46 -7.52
N ALA A 152 11.76 6.36 -8.46
CA ALA A 152 12.63 7.50 -8.24
C ALA A 152 11.93 8.37 -7.19
N ILE A 153 12.15 8.02 -5.92
CA ILE A 153 12.06 9.00 -4.85
C ILE A 153 13.06 10.04 -5.31
N ASP A 154 12.55 11.25 -5.61
CA ASP A 154 13.36 12.40 -6.02
C ASP A 154 14.69 12.34 -5.24
N PRO A 155 15.85 12.32 -5.94
CA PRO A 155 17.14 12.27 -5.27
C PRO A 155 17.27 13.29 -4.14
N VAL A 156 16.59 14.43 -4.26
CA VAL A 156 16.50 15.47 -3.23
C VAL A 156 15.79 14.93 -1.97
N VAL A 157 14.66 14.23 -2.13
CA VAL A 157 13.92 13.64 -1.00
C VAL A 157 14.72 12.51 -0.33
N GLN A 158 15.53 11.77 -1.10
CA GLN A 158 16.43 10.76 -0.52
C GLN A 158 17.55 11.40 0.28
N VAL A 159 18.12 12.50 -0.22
CA VAL A 159 19.15 13.27 0.49
C VAL A 159 18.57 13.88 1.78
N GLU A 160 17.34 14.40 1.78
CA GLU A 160 16.66 14.87 2.99
C GLU A 160 16.49 13.75 4.03
N LYS A 161 16.07 12.56 3.63
CA LYS A 161 15.97 11.41 4.55
C LYS A 161 17.34 11.00 5.12
N LEU A 162 18.38 11.03 4.31
CA LEU A 162 19.75 10.78 4.78
C LEU A 162 20.22 11.86 5.77
N ALA A 163 19.87 13.11 5.53
CA ALA A 163 20.18 14.22 6.47
C ALA A 163 19.49 14.02 7.83
N GLN A 164 18.22 13.59 7.84
CA GLN A 164 17.51 13.26 9.09
C GLN A 164 18.13 12.07 9.84
N LEU A 165 18.68 11.08 9.12
CA LEU A 165 19.41 9.96 9.74
C LEU A 165 20.75 10.40 10.34
N LEU A 166 21.44 11.32 9.67
CA LEU A 166 22.67 11.95 10.17
C LEU A 166 22.39 12.75 11.46
N GLU A 167 21.33 13.58 11.47
CA GLU A 167 20.91 14.34 12.66
C GLU A 167 20.56 13.45 13.86
N LYS A 168 19.95 12.29 13.58
CA LYS A 168 19.63 11.28 14.62
C LYS A 168 20.82 10.42 15.05
N GLY A 169 22.00 10.65 14.50
CA GLY A 169 23.21 9.88 14.78
C GLY A 169 23.18 8.43 14.29
N LEU A 170 22.26 8.10 13.39
CA LEU A 170 22.10 6.77 12.79
C LEU A 170 22.93 6.59 11.51
N LEU A 171 23.56 7.67 11.03
CA LEU A 171 24.44 7.70 9.88
C LEU A 171 25.64 8.58 10.18
N THR A 172 26.84 8.20 9.75
CA THR A 172 28.02 9.03 9.87
C THR A 172 28.09 10.07 8.75
N LYS A 173 28.88 11.15 8.99
CA LYS A 173 29.10 12.18 7.95
C LYS A 173 29.70 11.61 6.66
N GLU A 174 30.61 10.65 6.78
CA GLU A 174 31.29 10.02 5.64
C GLU A 174 30.32 9.16 4.83
N GLU A 175 29.47 8.39 5.51
CA GLU A 175 28.41 7.59 4.85
C GLU A 175 27.36 8.48 4.18
N PHE A 176 26.99 9.59 4.80
CA PHE A 176 26.08 10.58 4.23
C PHE A 176 26.64 11.18 2.93
N GLU A 177 27.89 11.68 2.94
CA GLU A 177 28.52 12.29 1.77
C GLU A 177 28.72 11.28 0.62
N LYS A 178 29.07 10.04 0.95
CA LYS A 178 29.19 8.95 -0.04
C LYS A 178 27.85 8.68 -0.71
N LYS A 179 26.79 8.47 0.08
CA LYS A 179 25.45 8.19 -0.46
C LYS A 179 24.86 9.37 -1.21
N LYS A 180 25.11 10.57 -0.76
CA LYS A 180 24.67 11.80 -1.44
C LYS A 180 25.30 11.92 -2.83
N LYS A 181 26.61 11.64 -2.97
CA LYS A 181 27.29 11.62 -4.27
C LYS A 181 26.73 10.54 -5.20
N GLU A 182 26.50 9.33 -4.69
CA GLU A 182 25.88 8.23 -5.44
C GLU A 182 24.49 8.60 -5.96
N LEU A 183 23.67 9.28 -5.13
CA LEU A 183 22.30 9.66 -5.48
C LEU A 183 22.23 10.83 -6.47
N LEU A 184 23.15 11.77 -6.38
CA LEU A 184 23.20 12.97 -7.24
C LEU A 184 24.07 12.77 -8.48
N GLY A 185 24.75 11.61 -8.62
CA GLY A 185 25.60 11.29 -9.76
C GLY A 185 26.87 12.15 -9.82
N LEU A 186 27.43 12.55 -8.65
CA LEU A 186 28.59 13.42 -8.49
C LEU A 186 29.88 12.61 -8.23
#